data_cfa5c8acabcae579ffb9923d58eaebb2
#
_entry.id   cfa5c8acabcae579ffb9923d58eaebb2
#
_cell.length_a   1.000
_cell.length_b   1.000
_cell.length_c   1.000
_cell.angle_alpha   90.00
_cell.angle_beta   90.00
_cell.angle_gamma   90.00
#
_symmetry.space_group_name_H-M   'P 1'
#
loop_
_entity.id
_entity.type
_entity.pdbx_description
1 polymer ?
#
loop_
_entity_poly.entity_id
_entity_poly.type
_entity_poly.pdbx_seq_one_letter_code
_entity_poly.pdbx_strand_id
1 'polypeptide(L)'
;TPGVPMSCAPLKRVYRELPVWVVEDHHDVVCHIYRAIASRHLPVKNIKMVHLDSHPDLLIPVNMCADTVFDKEKLFSELSIENWIMPMVYAGHVSCVAWLHPYWAQQIREGEHRMTVGRDSSTTTIRVTSTDNYFLSDGLYVCAEQLENSKPFQLNVVRVDPVKARTEWWDAAAAGCSQPGCTDRLPPAEGSSTQAGRSIIGTDPREEEDDEGSTGYVVKRVSPFLSEAEPYILDIDLDFFSCKNPFKEMYTQEEYGILKELYSFRAPRPNANQEELEECVDRRTRQLEDLEAAFADLLEDDGEETVTRWASNPGMSSLHRLVSSLKARNPSPDYEMVHQAGLTCDLVELPHHISTEEEIDGLLTAVQLLLKALPAPTLVTMSRSSLDEYCPVEQVDSVQSRVLAVLEGLYGALDLHKDYESNSDFIY
;
A
#
# COMPACT_ATOMS: atom_id res chain seq x y z
N THR A 1 -13.35 -57.28 3.49
CA THR A 1 -12.52 -56.27 2.81
C THR A 1 -12.95 -54.90 3.31
N PRO A 2 -12.13 -54.17 4.05
CA PRO A 2 -12.46 -52.82 4.50
C PRO A 2 -12.24 -51.85 3.33
N GLY A 3 -13.28 -51.07 3.05
CA GLY A 3 -13.23 -49.99 2.05
C GLY A 3 -12.27 -48.89 2.49
N VAL A 4 -11.33 -48.60 1.62
CA VAL A 4 -10.45 -47.41 1.72
C VAL A 4 -11.34 -46.18 1.57
N PRO A 5 -11.30 -45.20 2.49
CA PRO A 5 -12.00 -43.95 2.27
C PRO A 5 -11.24 -43.19 1.15
N MET A 6 -11.86 -43.07 -0.01
CA MET A 6 -11.42 -42.14 -1.05
C MET A 6 -11.55 -40.72 -0.47
N SER A 7 -10.47 -40.19 0.00
CA SER A 7 -10.33 -38.75 0.22
C SER A 7 -10.34 -38.07 -1.14
N CYS A 8 -11.54 -37.72 -1.58
CA CYS A 8 -11.68 -36.88 -2.78
C CYS A 8 -11.38 -35.44 -2.38
N ALA A 9 -10.12 -35.05 -2.44
CA ALA A 9 -9.77 -33.64 -2.39
C ALA A 9 -10.57 -32.93 -3.51
N PRO A 10 -11.28 -31.83 -3.22
CA PRO A 10 -12.04 -31.14 -4.25
C PRO A 10 -11.08 -30.69 -5.36
N LEU A 11 -11.40 -31.10 -6.59
CA LEU A 11 -10.63 -30.75 -7.79
C LEU A 11 -10.48 -29.23 -7.88
N LYS A 12 -9.24 -28.75 -7.87
CA LYS A 12 -8.87 -27.37 -8.15
C LYS A 12 -9.29 -27.03 -9.58
N ARG A 13 -10.03 -25.94 -9.76
CA ARG A 13 -10.35 -25.39 -11.08
C ARG A 13 -9.22 -24.49 -11.56
N VAL A 14 -9.01 -24.45 -12.86
CA VAL A 14 -8.03 -23.56 -13.50
C VAL A 14 -8.80 -22.69 -14.50
N TYR A 15 -8.53 -21.40 -14.47
CA TYR A 15 -9.06 -20.48 -15.46
C TYR A 15 -8.44 -20.74 -16.84
N ARG A 16 -9.24 -20.60 -17.87
CA ARG A 16 -8.77 -20.74 -19.27
C ARG A 16 -7.91 -19.54 -19.67
N GLU A 17 -8.31 -18.36 -19.28
CA GLU A 17 -7.63 -17.10 -19.47
C GLU A 17 -7.47 -16.45 -18.10
N LEU A 18 -6.46 -15.61 -17.91
CA LEU A 18 -6.21 -14.93 -16.65
C LEU A 18 -7.31 -13.90 -16.40
N PRO A 19 -8.15 -14.06 -15.34
CA PRO A 19 -9.14 -13.06 -15.01
C PRO A 19 -8.50 -11.82 -14.40
N VAL A 20 -8.92 -10.66 -14.89
CA VAL A 20 -8.52 -9.34 -14.40
C VAL A 20 -9.78 -8.57 -14.06
N TRP A 21 -9.97 -8.28 -12.78
CA TRP A 21 -11.07 -7.47 -12.27
C TRP A 21 -10.58 -6.07 -11.95
N VAL A 22 -11.11 -5.08 -12.67
CA VAL A 22 -10.81 -3.67 -12.45
C VAL A 22 -11.99 -3.02 -11.76
N VAL A 23 -11.74 -2.39 -10.61
CA VAL A 23 -12.73 -1.68 -9.79
C VAL A 23 -12.32 -0.22 -9.62
N GLU A 24 -13.22 0.63 -9.16
CA GLU A 24 -12.89 2.01 -8.80
C GLU A 24 -12.37 2.08 -7.37
N ASP A 25 -13.17 1.66 -6.39
CA ASP A 25 -12.79 1.63 -4.98
C ASP A 25 -12.11 0.31 -4.62
N HIS A 26 -10.94 0.38 -3.97
CA HIS A 26 -10.08 -0.79 -3.81
C HIS A 26 -10.76 -1.96 -3.08
N HIS A 27 -11.56 -1.68 -2.05
CA HIS A 27 -12.25 -2.74 -1.30
C HIS A 27 -13.27 -3.55 -2.12
N ASP A 28 -13.72 -3.05 -3.27
CA ASP A 28 -14.64 -3.77 -4.15
C ASP A 28 -14.01 -5.02 -4.79
N VAL A 29 -12.69 -5.17 -4.75
CA VAL A 29 -12.02 -6.40 -5.22
C VAL A 29 -12.37 -7.62 -4.36
N VAL A 30 -12.78 -7.41 -3.11
CA VAL A 30 -13.05 -8.51 -2.16
C VAL A 30 -14.15 -9.44 -2.66
N CYS A 31 -15.22 -8.91 -3.23
CA CYS A 31 -16.30 -9.74 -3.76
C CYS A 31 -15.84 -10.68 -4.88
N HIS A 32 -14.89 -10.24 -5.71
CA HIS A 32 -14.30 -11.04 -6.80
C HIS A 32 -13.35 -12.11 -6.26
N ILE A 33 -12.59 -11.80 -5.20
CA ILE A 33 -11.75 -12.78 -4.49
C ILE A 33 -12.63 -13.87 -3.88
N TYR A 34 -13.70 -13.51 -3.17
CA TYR A 34 -14.64 -14.48 -2.60
C TYR A 34 -15.33 -15.34 -3.66
N ARG A 35 -15.64 -14.78 -4.84
CA ARG A 35 -16.16 -15.53 -5.98
C ARG A 35 -15.14 -16.58 -6.46
N ALA A 36 -13.86 -16.23 -6.55
CA ALA A 36 -12.81 -17.17 -6.94
C ALA A 36 -12.62 -18.28 -5.92
N ILE A 37 -12.78 -18.00 -4.62
CA ILE A 37 -12.77 -19.01 -3.56
C ILE A 37 -14.00 -19.93 -3.69
N ALA A 38 -15.19 -19.36 -3.82
CA ALA A 38 -16.44 -20.13 -3.94
C ALA A 38 -16.45 -21.03 -5.16
N SER A 39 -15.87 -20.60 -6.28
CA SER A 39 -15.74 -21.39 -7.51
C SER A 39 -14.57 -22.38 -7.50
N ARG A 40 -13.78 -22.43 -6.43
CA ARG A 40 -12.63 -23.34 -6.24
C ARG A 40 -11.44 -23.07 -7.18
N HIS A 41 -11.29 -21.86 -7.68
CA HIS A 41 -10.08 -21.40 -8.37
C HIS A 41 -9.01 -20.96 -7.38
N LEU A 42 -9.43 -20.39 -6.25
CA LEU A 42 -8.57 -20.14 -5.09
C LEU A 42 -8.91 -21.12 -3.96
N PRO A 43 -7.94 -21.51 -3.13
CA PRO A 43 -8.20 -22.30 -1.94
C PRO A 43 -8.97 -21.48 -0.91
N VAL A 44 -9.61 -22.16 0.04
CA VAL A 44 -10.32 -21.48 1.15
C VAL A 44 -9.35 -20.86 2.15
N LYS A 45 -8.15 -21.42 2.27
CA LYS A 45 -7.13 -21.03 3.28
C LYS A 45 -5.77 -20.89 2.63
N ASN A 46 -4.91 -20.16 3.32
CA ASN A 46 -3.49 -19.98 2.96
C ASN A 46 -3.29 -19.35 1.56
N ILE A 47 -4.16 -18.43 1.18
CA ILE A 47 -3.98 -17.63 -0.01
C ILE A 47 -2.85 -16.64 0.22
N LYS A 48 -1.96 -16.52 -0.76
CA LYS A 48 -0.89 -15.53 -0.81
C LYS A 48 -1.29 -14.41 -1.75
N MET A 49 -0.85 -13.20 -1.42
CA MET A 49 -1.15 -12.01 -2.21
C MET A 49 0.14 -11.22 -2.46
N VAL A 50 0.34 -10.84 -3.70
CA VAL A 50 1.33 -9.81 -4.08
C VAL A 50 0.54 -8.54 -4.33
N HIS A 51 0.76 -7.54 -3.48
CA HIS A 51 -0.02 -6.32 -3.40
C HIS A 51 0.86 -5.12 -3.77
N LEU A 52 0.68 -4.59 -4.99
CA LEU A 52 1.36 -3.40 -5.50
C LEU A 52 0.49 -2.18 -5.22
N ASP A 53 0.97 -1.30 -4.35
CA ASP A 53 0.20 -0.16 -3.87
C ASP A 53 1.13 0.86 -3.20
N SER A 54 0.79 2.13 -3.26
CA SER A 54 1.42 3.16 -2.43
C SER A 54 0.97 3.10 -0.96
N HIS A 55 -0.09 2.34 -0.65
CA HIS A 55 -0.64 2.14 0.70
C HIS A 55 -0.61 0.66 1.10
N PRO A 56 -0.45 0.35 2.39
CA PRO A 56 -0.47 -1.05 2.82
C PRO A 56 -1.86 -1.70 2.81
N ASP A 57 -2.94 -0.92 3.01
CA ASP A 57 -4.33 -1.37 3.14
C ASP A 57 -4.54 -2.43 4.24
N LEU A 58 -3.74 -2.34 5.29
CA LEU A 58 -3.70 -3.31 6.38
C LEU A 58 -4.34 -2.81 7.68
N LEU A 59 -5.10 -1.72 7.63
CA LEU A 59 -5.92 -1.30 8.75
C LEU A 59 -7.08 -2.28 8.97
N ILE A 60 -7.82 -2.08 10.03
CA ILE A 60 -8.94 -2.94 10.42
C ILE A 60 -10.12 -2.02 10.75
N PRO A 61 -11.35 -2.36 10.32
CA PRO A 61 -12.51 -1.62 10.77
C PRO A 61 -12.59 -1.63 12.31
N VAL A 62 -12.33 -0.49 12.95
CA VAL A 62 -12.01 -0.39 14.38
C VAL A 62 -13.13 -0.93 15.28
N ASN A 63 -14.38 -0.67 14.90
CA ASN A 63 -15.57 -1.03 15.66
C ASN A 63 -16.32 -2.25 15.11
N MET A 64 -15.80 -2.91 14.08
CA MET A 64 -16.41 -4.09 13.48
C MET A 64 -16.24 -5.29 14.42
N CYS A 65 -17.34 -5.97 14.73
CA CYS A 65 -17.27 -7.26 15.43
C CYS A 65 -16.51 -8.28 14.56
N ALA A 66 -15.60 -9.02 15.15
CA ALA A 66 -14.81 -10.03 14.42
C ALA A 66 -15.69 -11.07 13.70
N ASP A 67 -16.82 -11.45 14.31
CA ASP A 67 -17.75 -12.42 13.73
C ASP A 67 -18.46 -11.90 12.46
N THR A 68 -18.38 -10.61 12.17
CA THR A 68 -18.89 -10.01 10.93
C THR A 68 -18.28 -10.65 9.68
N VAL A 69 -17.06 -11.19 9.77
CA VAL A 69 -16.41 -11.88 8.62
C VAL A 69 -17.15 -13.12 8.15
N PHE A 70 -18.08 -13.66 8.96
CA PHE A 70 -18.93 -14.80 8.60
C PHE A 70 -20.27 -14.39 7.98
N ASP A 71 -20.56 -13.09 7.95
CA ASP A 71 -21.73 -12.50 7.28
C ASP A 71 -21.25 -11.65 6.09
N LYS A 72 -21.32 -12.22 4.90
CA LYS A 72 -20.77 -11.62 3.69
C LYS A 72 -21.38 -10.24 3.39
N GLU A 73 -22.69 -10.10 3.51
CA GLU A 73 -23.38 -8.85 3.17
C GLU A 73 -22.98 -7.74 4.14
N LYS A 74 -22.99 -8.07 5.43
CA LYS A 74 -22.56 -7.15 6.48
C LYS A 74 -21.08 -6.79 6.35
N LEU A 75 -20.21 -7.77 6.13
CA LEU A 75 -18.77 -7.53 5.92
C LEU A 75 -18.54 -6.51 4.80
N PHE A 76 -19.14 -6.74 3.63
CA PHE A 76 -18.92 -5.86 2.48
C PHE A 76 -19.44 -4.44 2.71
N SER A 77 -20.46 -4.26 3.54
CA SER A 77 -20.97 -2.93 3.89
C SER A 77 -20.09 -2.17 4.89
N GLU A 78 -19.19 -2.84 5.60
CA GLU A 78 -18.33 -2.25 6.63
C GLU A 78 -16.87 -2.04 6.15
N LEU A 79 -16.50 -2.55 4.96
CA LEU A 79 -15.16 -2.37 4.41
C LEU A 79 -14.99 -0.98 3.78
N SER A 80 -13.76 -0.48 3.83
CA SER A 80 -13.30 0.69 3.13
C SER A 80 -11.93 0.45 2.47
N ILE A 81 -11.46 1.42 1.71
CA ILE A 81 -10.25 1.26 0.88
C ILE A 81 -9.00 0.88 1.67
N GLU A 82 -8.92 1.26 2.94
CA GLU A 82 -7.73 1.05 3.78
C GLU A 82 -7.79 -0.22 4.65
N ASN A 83 -8.93 -0.94 4.71
CA ASN A 83 -9.14 -1.99 5.73
C ASN A 83 -9.74 -3.30 5.20
N TRP A 84 -9.57 -3.59 3.94
CA TRP A 84 -10.21 -4.73 3.28
C TRP A 84 -9.42 -6.05 3.36
N ILE A 85 -8.09 -6.01 3.62
CA ILE A 85 -7.24 -7.21 3.63
C ILE A 85 -7.34 -7.96 4.95
N MET A 86 -7.22 -7.28 6.09
CA MET A 86 -7.11 -7.93 7.40
C MET A 86 -8.35 -8.73 7.82
N PRO A 87 -9.59 -8.34 7.49
CA PRO A 87 -10.74 -9.21 7.70
C PRO A 87 -10.65 -10.56 6.97
N MET A 88 -10.08 -10.61 5.75
CA MET A 88 -9.81 -11.87 5.06
C MET A 88 -8.73 -12.71 5.73
N VAL A 89 -7.76 -12.07 6.38
CA VAL A 89 -6.74 -12.75 7.19
C VAL A 89 -7.37 -13.38 8.42
N TYR A 90 -8.18 -12.64 9.15
CA TYR A 90 -8.90 -13.18 10.32
C TYR A 90 -9.86 -14.32 9.95
N ALA A 91 -10.54 -14.23 8.82
CA ALA A 91 -11.38 -15.31 8.30
C ALA A 91 -10.58 -16.56 7.90
N GLY A 92 -9.24 -16.47 7.85
CA GLY A 92 -8.35 -17.57 7.51
C GLY A 92 -8.12 -17.77 6.01
N HIS A 93 -8.57 -16.84 5.16
CA HIS A 93 -8.40 -16.95 3.71
C HIS A 93 -6.99 -16.56 3.30
N VAL A 94 -6.53 -15.37 3.67
CA VAL A 94 -5.19 -14.84 3.35
C VAL A 94 -4.25 -15.05 4.52
N SER A 95 -3.07 -15.61 4.28
CA SER A 95 -2.06 -15.87 5.31
C SER A 95 -0.74 -15.14 5.09
N CYS A 96 -0.50 -14.65 3.88
CA CYS A 96 0.73 -13.97 3.52
C CYS A 96 0.45 -12.87 2.50
N VAL A 97 1.00 -11.69 2.74
CA VAL A 97 0.98 -10.56 1.82
C VAL A 97 2.40 -10.07 1.61
N ALA A 98 2.79 -9.88 0.35
CA ALA A 98 3.94 -9.09 -0.02
C ALA A 98 3.43 -7.72 -0.48
N TRP A 99 3.62 -6.71 0.35
CA TRP A 99 3.36 -5.34 -0.03
C TRP A 99 4.56 -4.77 -0.77
N LEU A 100 4.39 -4.61 -2.07
CA LEU A 100 5.37 -4.00 -2.96
C LEU A 100 5.03 -2.52 -3.11
N HIS A 101 5.92 -1.67 -2.64
CA HIS A 101 5.66 -0.23 -2.56
C HIS A 101 6.74 0.57 -3.28
N PRO A 102 6.39 1.74 -3.86
CA PRO A 102 7.39 2.65 -4.40
C PRO A 102 8.17 3.35 -3.28
N TYR A 103 9.29 3.97 -3.63
CA TYR A 103 10.20 4.59 -2.66
C TYR A 103 9.57 5.74 -1.84
N TRP A 104 8.49 6.35 -2.32
CA TRP A 104 7.77 7.41 -1.61
C TRP A 104 6.74 6.93 -0.58
N ALA A 105 6.52 5.63 -0.50
CA ALA A 105 5.56 5.01 0.41
C ALA A 105 6.31 4.23 1.51
N GLN A 106 6.29 4.76 2.74
CA GLN A 106 7.11 4.24 3.85
C GLN A 106 6.30 4.09 5.14
N GLN A 107 5.01 3.76 5.04
CA GLN A 107 4.14 3.66 6.21
C GLN A 107 4.47 2.48 7.13
N ILE A 108 5.05 1.42 6.59
CA ILE A 108 5.54 0.26 7.36
C ILE A 108 7.01 0.05 6.99
N ARG A 109 7.82 -0.32 7.98
CA ARG A 109 9.26 -0.55 7.78
C ARG A 109 9.52 -1.71 6.81
N GLU A 110 10.50 -1.54 5.95
CA GLU A 110 11.02 -2.56 5.02
C GLU A 110 11.38 -3.86 5.73
N GLY A 111 11.10 -4.99 5.09
CA GLY A 111 11.47 -6.32 5.55
C GLY A 111 10.30 -7.22 5.91
N GLU A 112 10.62 -8.34 6.56
CA GLU A 112 9.63 -9.32 6.99
C GLU A 112 9.02 -8.94 8.34
N HIS A 113 7.70 -9.06 8.43
CA HIS A 113 6.93 -8.89 9.65
C HIS A 113 6.08 -10.13 9.89
N ARG A 114 6.09 -10.61 11.12
CA ARG A 114 5.24 -11.73 11.56
C ARG A 114 4.37 -11.27 12.71
N MET A 115 3.09 -11.54 12.60
CA MET A 115 2.13 -11.16 13.62
C MET A 115 1.01 -12.19 13.72
N THR A 116 0.27 -12.11 14.78
CA THR A 116 -0.96 -12.87 14.99
C THR A 116 -2.15 -11.92 14.85
N VAL A 117 -3.17 -12.37 14.14
CA VAL A 117 -4.43 -11.67 13.96
C VAL A 117 -5.52 -12.47 14.63
N GLY A 118 -6.35 -11.85 15.44
CA GLY A 118 -7.38 -12.58 16.17
C GLY A 118 -8.49 -11.65 16.66
N ARG A 119 -9.45 -12.24 17.36
CA ARG A 119 -10.53 -11.52 18.04
C ARG A 119 -10.04 -11.12 19.43
N ASP A 120 -10.10 -9.83 19.74
CA ASP A 120 -9.86 -9.35 21.08
C ASP A 120 -10.96 -9.83 22.03
N SER A 121 -10.59 -10.53 23.09
CA SER A 121 -11.52 -11.08 24.08
C SER A 121 -12.32 -10.01 24.84
N SER A 122 -11.80 -8.78 24.91
CA SER A 122 -12.46 -7.68 25.64
C SER A 122 -13.43 -6.88 24.77
N THR A 123 -13.06 -6.57 23.53
CA THR A 123 -13.86 -5.71 22.64
C THR A 123 -14.62 -6.50 21.57
N THR A 124 -14.29 -7.78 21.37
CA THR A 124 -14.80 -8.65 20.30
C THR A 124 -14.43 -8.22 18.87
N THR A 125 -13.54 -7.26 18.71
CA THR A 125 -13.06 -6.74 17.44
C THR A 125 -11.80 -7.45 16.97
N ILE A 126 -11.45 -7.32 15.68
CA ILE A 126 -10.21 -7.87 15.14
C ILE A 126 -9.04 -7.00 15.57
N ARG A 127 -8.00 -7.61 16.13
CA ARG A 127 -6.77 -6.92 16.58
C ARG A 127 -5.54 -7.73 16.19
N VAL A 128 -4.37 -7.11 16.32
CA VAL A 128 -3.08 -7.67 15.92
C VAL A 128 -2.04 -7.58 17.03
N THR A 129 -1.05 -8.45 16.98
CA THR A 129 0.10 -8.41 17.91
C THR A 129 1.26 -7.56 17.40
N SER A 130 1.16 -6.97 16.22
CA SER A 130 2.22 -6.11 15.70
C SER A 130 2.39 -4.85 16.52
N THR A 131 3.63 -4.51 16.86
CA THR A 131 4.03 -3.27 17.53
C THR A 131 4.55 -2.22 16.56
N ASP A 132 4.35 -2.41 15.26
CA ASP A 132 4.64 -1.38 14.27
C ASP A 132 3.73 -0.17 14.49
N ASN A 133 4.27 1.03 14.31
CA ASN A 133 3.52 2.27 14.53
C ASN A 133 2.28 2.38 13.63
N TYR A 134 2.30 1.74 12.48
CA TYR A 134 1.14 1.68 11.59
C TYR A 134 -0.11 1.11 12.28
N PHE A 135 0.06 0.08 13.11
CA PHE A 135 -1.03 -0.51 13.88
C PHE A 135 -1.26 0.18 15.23
N LEU A 136 -0.18 0.61 15.89
CA LEU A 136 -0.28 1.29 17.19
C LEU A 136 -1.02 2.63 17.08
N SER A 137 -0.80 3.37 15.99
CA SER A 137 -1.42 4.69 15.78
C SER A 137 -2.93 4.62 15.57
N ASP A 138 -3.48 3.46 15.23
CA ASP A 138 -4.92 3.21 15.12
C ASP A 138 -5.49 2.39 16.29
N GLY A 139 -4.68 2.16 17.33
CA GLY A 139 -5.12 1.45 18.52
C GLY A 139 -5.39 -0.05 18.27
N LEU A 140 -4.74 -0.66 17.29
CA LEU A 140 -5.05 -2.02 16.85
C LEU A 140 -4.24 -3.11 17.54
N TYR A 141 -3.26 -2.74 18.36
CA TYR A 141 -2.42 -3.70 19.08
C TYR A 141 -3.12 -4.24 20.32
N VAL A 142 -3.00 -5.57 20.50
CA VAL A 142 -3.25 -6.27 21.76
C VAL A 142 -2.18 -7.33 21.97
N CYS A 143 -1.95 -7.75 23.22
CA CYS A 143 -1.05 -8.87 23.48
C CYS A 143 -1.66 -10.19 23.00
N ALA A 144 -0.80 -11.18 22.71
CA ALA A 144 -1.23 -12.46 22.14
C ALA A 144 -2.22 -13.21 23.04
N GLU A 145 -2.10 -13.06 24.35
CA GLU A 145 -2.95 -13.71 25.36
C GLU A 145 -4.41 -13.22 25.32
N GLN A 146 -4.65 -12.01 24.79
CA GLN A 146 -6.00 -11.45 24.63
C GLN A 146 -6.69 -11.91 23.34
N LEU A 147 -5.96 -12.55 22.41
CA LEU A 147 -6.52 -12.95 21.14
C LEU A 147 -7.15 -14.33 21.18
N GLU A 148 -8.40 -14.40 20.72
CA GLU A 148 -9.14 -15.62 20.46
C GLU A 148 -9.17 -15.91 18.96
N ASN A 149 -9.33 -17.19 18.59
CA ASN A 149 -9.41 -17.63 17.19
C ASN A 149 -8.27 -17.10 16.31
N SER A 150 -7.07 -17.14 16.83
CA SER A 150 -5.87 -16.54 16.25
C SER A 150 -5.45 -17.16 14.92
N LYS A 151 -4.96 -16.31 14.02
CA LYS A 151 -4.39 -16.66 12.72
C LYS A 151 -2.99 -16.09 12.59
N PRO A 152 -1.99 -16.88 12.19
CA PRO A 152 -0.67 -16.35 11.85
C PRO A 152 -0.76 -15.55 10.55
N PHE A 153 -0.07 -14.42 10.51
CA PHE A 153 0.02 -13.57 9.33
C PHE A 153 1.46 -13.16 9.08
N GLN A 154 1.91 -13.34 7.85
CA GLN A 154 3.22 -12.92 7.38
C GLN A 154 3.07 -11.78 6.38
N LEU A 155 3.77 -10.68 6.66
CA LEU A 155 3.85 -9.51 5.80
C LEU A 155 5.30 -9.32 5.34
N ASN A 156 5.50 -9.20 4.04
CA ASN A 156 6.75 -8.76 3.45
C ASN A 156 6.56 -7.36 2.89
N VAL A 157 7.33 -6.41 3.39
CA VAL A 157 7.38 -5.04 2.88
C VAL A 157 8.60 -4.91 1.99
N VAL A 158 8.38 -4.68 0.71
CA VAL A 158 9.43 -4.73 -0.31
C VAL A 158 9.35 -3.51 -1.22
N ARG A 159 10.39 -2.69 -1.20
CA ARG A 159 10.49 -1.52 -2.06
C ARG A 159 10.76 -1.90 -3.51
N VAL A 160 10.10 -1.21 -4.43
CA VAL A 160 10.29 -1.31 -5.87
C VAL A 160 10.68 0.05 -6.42
N ASP A 161 11.84 0.14 -7.03
CA ASP A 161 12.31 1.35 -7.68
C ASP A 161 12.07 1.30 -9.19
N PRO A 162 11.82 2.46 -9.84
CA PRO A 162 11.72 2.52 -11.28
C PRO A 162 13.05 2.11 -11.93
N VAL A 163 12.96 1.29 -12.97
CA VAL A 163 14.12 0.95 -13.80
C VAL A 163 14.51 2.18 -14.60
N LYS A 164 15.73 2.64 -14.42
CA LYS A 164 16.27 3.77 -15.19
C LYS A 164 16.46 3.37 -16.65
N ALA A 165 15.98 4.20 -17.57
CA ALA A 165 16.34 4.05 -18.99
C ALA A 165 17.87 4.04 -19.09
N ARG A 166 18.44 3.01 -19.74
CA ARG A 166 19.84 3.05 -20.12
C ARG A 166 20.00 4.27 -21.03
N THR A 167 20.61 5.30 -20.52
CA THR A 167 21.19 6.33 -21.40
C THR A 167 22.25 5.61 -22.22
N GLU A 168 21.92 5.25 -23.44
CA GLU A 168 22.92 4.85 -24.42
C GLU A 168 23.80 6.09 -24.62
N TRP A 169 24.96 6.06 -23.99
CA TRP A 169 26.06 6.94 -24.32
C TRP A 169 26.54 6.53 -25.74
N TRP A 170 25.72 6.80 -26.74
CA TRP A 170 26.19 6.76 -28.12
C TRP A 170 27.13 7.95 -28.31
N ASP A 171 28.39 7.60 -28.23
CA ASP A 171 29.52 8.19 -28.94
C ASP A 171 29.31 9.60 -29.54
N ALA A 172 29.53 10.60 -28.70
CA ALA A 172 30.06 11.88 -29.21
C ALA A 172 31.55 11.74 -29.68
N ALA A 173 32.08 10.52 -29.81
CA ALA A 173 33.45 10.25 -30.21
C ALA A 173 33.60 9.86 -31.71
N ALA A 174 32.50 9.80 -32.49
CA ALA A 174 32.57 9.44 -33.92
C ALA A 174 32.34 10.60 -34.89
N ALA A 175 32.38 11.86 -34.43
CA ALA A 175 32.48 13.02 -35.31
C ALA A 175 33.92 13.50 -35.33
N GLY A 176 34.81 12.61 -35.74
CA GLY A 176 36.19 12.93 -36.03
C GLY A 176 36.31 13.85 -37.24
N CYS A 177 36.74 15.05 -36.99
CA CYS A 177 37.16 16.00 -37.99
C CYS A 177 38.42 15.49 -38.70
N SER A 178 38.28 15.14 -39.97
CA SER A 178 39.40 14.96 -40.89
C SER A 178 39.86 16.32 -41.39
N GLN A 179 41.06 16.76 -41.00
CA GLN A 179 41.88 17.60 -41.89
C GLN A 179 43.37 17.32 -41.67
N PRO A 180 44.17 17.36 -42.78
CA PRO A 180 45.53 16.89 -42.81
C PRO A 180 46.56 18.03 -42.69
N GLY A 181 47.72 17.70 -42.13
CA GLY A 181 48.98 18.36 -42.43
C GLY A 181 49.59 19.27 -41.38
N CYS A 182 50.62 18.83 -40.74
CA CYS A 182 51.97 19.36 -40.86
C CYS A 182 52.96 18.75 -39.85
N THR A 183 54.06 18.43 -40.40
CA THR A 183 55.31 17.80 -39.99
C THR A 183 56.01 18.41 -38.77
N ASP A 184 56.77 17.48 -38.13
CA ASP A 184 58.15 17.59 -37.61
C ASP A 184 58.39 18.00 -36.14
N ARG A 185 59.04 17.03 -35.52
CA ARG A 185 60.22 16.99 -34.64
C ARG A 185 60.03 16.50 -33.22
N LEU A 186 60.61 15.31 -33.01
CA LEU A 186 61.12 14.77 -31.75
C LEU A 186 62.57 15.26 -31.50
N PRO A 187 63.23 14.93 -30.36
CA PRO A 187 62.94 14.75 -28.95
C PRO A 187 63.89 15.59 -28.02
N PRO A 188 64.36 15.29 -26.83
CA PRO A 188 64.26 14.11 -25.97
C PRO A 188 63.99 14.35 -24.47
N ALA A 189 63.70 13.21 -23.80
CA ALA A 189 63.85 12.70 -22.45
C ALA A 189 64.39 13.57 -21.28
N GLU A 190 63.75 13.42 -20.14
CA GLU A 190 64.20 12.80 -18.88
C GLU A 190 63.37 13.26 -17.67
N GLY A 191 63.03 12.29 -16.84
CA GLY A 191 63.11 12.50 -15.41
C GLY A 191 61.84 12.35 -14.57
N SER A 192 61.65 11.12 -14.07
CA SER A 192 61.34 10.80 -12.66
C SER A 192 59.97 11.13 -12.04
N SER A 193 59.23 10.03 -11.77
CA SER A 193 58.50 9.66 -10.56
C SER A 193 57.51 10.66 -9.92
N THR A 194 56.24 10.27 -9.88
CA THR A 194 55.60 9.72 -8.68
C THR A 194 54.17 9.25 -9.00
N GLN A 195 53.84 8.10 -8.44
CA GLN A 195 52.57 7.43 -8.51
C GLN A 195 51.42 8.27 -7.92
N ALA A 196 50.32 8.33 -8.62
CA ALA A 196 49.01 8.37 -7.99
C ALA A 196 48.05 7.58 -8.93
N GLY A 197 47.86 6.31 -8.63
CA GLY A 197 46.88 5.45 -9.27
C GLY A 197 45.50 5.97 -8.93
N ARG A 198 44.78 6.45 -9.95
CA ARG A 198 43.32 6.53 -9.91
C ARG A 198 42.81 5.16 -10.33
N SER A 199 42.44 4.40 -9.31
CA SER A 199 41.60 3.22 -9.45
C SER A 199 40.28 3.63 -10.06
N ILE A 200 40.06 3.26 -11.30
CA ILE A 200 38.72 3.21 -11.88
C ILE A 200 38.07 2.00 -11.21
N ILE A 201 37.27 2.24 -10.19
CA ILE A 201 36.38 1.24 -9.63
C ILE A 201 35.31 1.01 -10.69
N GLY A 202 35.52 0.01 -11.51
CA GLY A 202 34.44 -0.61 -12.27
C GLY A 202 33.52 -1.26 -11.24
N THR A 203 32.32 -0.75 -11.08
CA THR A 203 31.25 -1.40 -10.34
C THR A 203 31.01 -2.78 -10.97
N ASP A 204 31.23 -3.83 -10.17
CA ASP A 204 30.94 -5.22 -10.56
C ASP A 204 29.43 -5.30 -10.88
N PRO A 205 29.02 -5.81 -12.04
CA PRO A 205 27.61 -6.00 -12.39
C PRO A 205 26.81 -6.82 -11.36
N ARG A 206 27.47 -7.49 -10.42
CA ARG A 206 26.86 -8.26 -9.34
C ARG A 206 26.45 -7.41 -8.14
N GLU A 207 26.98 -6.18 -7.96
CA GLU A 207 26.62 -5.29 -6.87
C GLU A 207 25.29 -4.57 -7.10
N GLU A 208 24.87 -4.37 -8.37
CA GLU A 208 23.56 -3.74 -8.69
C GLU A 208 22.34 -4.66 -8.43
N GLU A 209 22.54 -5.99 -8.33
CA GLU A 209 21.44 -6.93 -8.10
C GLU A 209 20.94 -7.00 -6.65
N ASP A 210 21.71 -6.49 -5.70
CA ASP A 210 21.38 -6.55 -4.26
C ASP A 210 20.93 -5.20 -3.68
N ASP A 211 20.94 -4.13 -4.47
CA ASP A 211 20.50 -2.82 -4.02
C ASP A 211 18.99 -2.82 -3.72
N GLU A 212 18.63 -2.28 -2.55
CA GLU A 212 17.22 -2.14 -2.15
C GLU A 212 16.40 -1.43 -3.22
N GLY A 213 15.29 -2.04 -3.62
CA GLY A 213 14.41 -1.54 -4.68
C GLY A 213 14.72 -2.05 -6.08
N SER A 214 15.89 -2.66 -6.34
CA SER A 214 16.22 -3.26 -7.63
C SER A 214 15.33 -4.48 -7.94
N THR A 215 15.17 -4.82 -9.21
CA THR A 215 14.40 -6.01 -9.60
C THR A 215 14.95 -7.29 -8.96
N GLY A 216 16.27 -7.45 -8.92
CA GLY A 216 16.92 -8.61 -8.28
C GLY A 216 16.60 -8.69 -6.78
N TYR A 217 16.69 -7.58 -6.08
CA TYR A 217 16.29 -7.45 -4.68
C TYR A 217 14.82 -7.87 -4.46
N VAL A 218 13.89 -7.35 -5.26
CA VAL A 218 12.47 -7.66 -5.14
C VAL A 218 12.21 -9.14 -5.39
N VAL A 219 12.77 -9.71 -6.45
CA VAL A 219 12.63 -11.13 -6.78
C VAL A 219 13.14 -12.03 -5.65
N LYS A 220 14.31 -11.73 -5.08
CA LYS A 220 14.87 -12.49 -3.95
C LYS A 220 13.97 -12.48 -2.71
N ARG A 221 13.22 -11.39 -2.49
CA ARG A 221 12.33 -11.21 -1.33
C ARG A 221 10.95 -11.84 -1.56
N VAL A 222 10.46 -11.88 -2.77
CA VAL A 222 9.11 -12.35 -3.11
C VAL A 222 9.09 -13.83 -3.50
N SER A 223 10.06 -14.30 -4.28
CA SER A 223 10.09 -15.69 -4.76
C SER A 223 10.02 -16.78 -3.68
N PRO A 224 10.61 -16.64 -2.49
CA PRO A 224 10.64 -17.72 -1.51
C PRO A 224 9.27 -18.17 -1.00
N PHE A 225 8.25 -17.32 -1.05
CA PHE A 225 6.91 -17.69 -0.61
C PHE A 225 5.89 -17.89 -1.73
N LEU A 226 6.33 -17.78 -2.99
CA LEU A 226 5.53 -18.13 -4.16
C LEU A 226 6.09 -19.40 -4.81
N SER A 227 5.33 -20.49 -4.79
CA SER A 227 5.67 -21.70 -5.53
C SER A 227 4.82 -21.83 -6.77
N GLU A 228 5.36 -22.45 -7.84
CA GLU A 228 4.61 -22.68 -9.08
C GLU A 228 3.32 -23.50 -8.90
N ALA A 229 3.25 -24.29 -7.84
CA ALA A 229 2.10 -25.15 -7.55
C ALA A 229 1.01 -24.46 -6.73
N GLU A 230 1.29 -23.30 -6.14
CA GLU A 230 0.35 -22.61 -5.24
C GLU A 230 -0.31 -21.41 -5.93
N PRO A 231 -1.65 -21.33 -5.91
CA PRO A 231 -2.35 -20.18 -6.44
C PRO A 231 -2.10 -18.94 -5.57
N TYR A 232 -1.96 -17.78 -6.21
CA TYR A 232 -1.89 -16.51 -5.51
C TYR A 232 -2.65 -15.41 -6.26
N ILE A 233 -2.95 -14.33 -5.56
CA ILE A 233 -3.58 -13.13 -6.08
C ILE A 233 -2.49 -12.10 -6.38
N LEU A 234 -2.52 -11.54 -7.58
CA LEU A 234 -1.81 -10.32 -7.92
C LEU A 234 -2.81 -9.16 -7.82
N ASP A 235 -2.61 -8.30 -6.83
CA ASP A 235 -3.41 -7.11 -6.60
C ASP A 235 -2.61 -5.87 -6.94
N ILE A 236 -3.21 -4.95 -7.70
CA ILE A 236 -2.54 -3.74 -8.19
C ILE A 236 -3.45 -2.54 -7.96
N ASP A 237 -3.05 -1.62 -7.08
CA ASP A 237 -3.60 -0.27 -7.08
C ASP A 237 -2.82 0.59 -8.07
N LEU A 238 -3.52 1.33 -8.93
CA LEU A 238 -2.87 2.19 -9.92
C LEU A 238 -2.14 3.39 -9.31
N ASP A 239 -2.42 3.71 -8.05
CA ASP A 239 -1.67 4.71 -7.30
C ASP A 239 -0.23 4.28 -6.97
N PHE A 240 0.09 2.99 -7.13
CA PHE A 240 1.47 2.51 -7.10
C PHE A 240 2.37 3.23 -8.10
N PHE A 241 1.84 3.66 -9.22
CA PHE A 241 2.61 4.30 -10.29
C PHE A 241 2.68 5.82 -10.15
N SER A 242 1.66 6.43 -9.56
CA SER A 242 1.59 7.87 -9.29
C SER A 242 0.55 8.09 -8.21
N CYS A 243 0.91 8.72 -7.11
CA CYS A 243 0.08 8.80 -5.92
C CYS A 243 -0.12 10.22 -5.44
N LYS A 244 -1.34 10.57 -5.11
CA LYS A 244 -1.74 11.84 -4.54
C LYS A 244 -2.23 11.66 -3.11
N ASN A 245 -1.92 12.59 -2.24
CA ASN A 245 -2.63 12.74 -0.98
C ASN A 245 -3.74 13.78 -1.16
N PRO A 246 -5.00 13.37 -1.32
CA PRO A 246 -6.09 14.28 -1.65
C PRO A 246 -6.34 15.33 -0.56
N PHE A 247 -6.06 15.01 0.70
CA PHE A 247 -6.27 15.92 1.82
C PHE A 247 -5.35 17.15 1.80
N LYS A 248 -4.19 17.05 1.14
CA LYS A 248 -3.30 18.21 0.95
C LYS A 248 -3.87 19.27 0.03
N GLU A 249 -4.80 18.92 -0.84
CA GLU A 249 -5.51 19.85 -1.73
C GLU A 249 -6.85 20.33 -1.16
N MET A 250 -7.50 19.50 -0.33
CA MET A 250 -8.77 19.85 0.32
C MET A 250 -8.62 20.95 1.36
N TYR A 251 -7.50 20.98 2.06
CA TYR A 251 -7.26 21.87 3.20
C TYR A 251 -6.10 22.80 2.94
N THR A 252 -6.15 24.00 3.54
CA THR A 252 -5.02 24.93 3.51
C THR A 252 -3.84 24.33 4.28
N GLN A 253 -2.65 24.84 4.03
CA GLN A 253 -1.46 24.39 4.76
C GLN A 253 -1.60 24.61 6.29
N GLU A 254 -2.26 25.68 6.71
CA GLU A 254 -2.56 25.94 8.12
C GLU A 254 -3.52 24.91 8.69
N GLU A 255 -4.65 24.65 8.02
CA GLU A 255 -5.65 23.66 8.42
C GLU A 255 -5.04 22.25 8.53
N TYR A 256 -4.28 21.85 7.51
CA TYR A 256 -3.59 20.57 7.51
C TYR A 256 -2.53 20.48 8.63
N GLY A 257 -1.85 21.59 8.94
CA GLY A 257 -0.94 21.68 10.09
C GLY A 257 -1.65 21.50 11.42
N ILE A 258 -2.86 22.06 11.57
CA ILE A 258 -3.69 21.87 12.78
C ILE A 258 -4.16 20.43 12.89
N LEU A 259 -4.56 19.78 11.78
CA LEU A 259 -4.93 18.36 11.81
C LEU A 259 -3.75 17.50 12.27
N LYS A 260 -2.55 17.74 11.80
CA LYS A 260 -1.35 17.05 12.30
C LYS A 260 -1.12 17.25 13.80
N GLU A 261 -1.39 18.43 14.31
CA GLU A 261 -1.28 18.71 15.75
C GLU A 261 -2.33 17.95 16.56
N LEU A 262 -3.60 18.01 16.14
CA LEU A 262 -4.73 17.37 16.83
C LEU A 262 -4.63 15.83 16.84
N TYR A 263 -4.18 15.24 15.75
CA TYR A 263 -4.09 13.78 15.58
C TYR A 263 -2.69 13.22 15.81
N SER A 264 -1.76 14.03 16.27
CA SER A 264 -0.38 13.59 16.50
C SER A 264 -0.32 12.34 17.40
N PHE A 265 0.44 11.34 16.94
CA PHE A 265 0.66 10.11 17.67
C PHE A 265 2.02 10.12 18.35
N ARG A 266 2.06 9.81 19.63
CA ARG A 266 3.31 9.61 20.36
C ARG A 266 3.68 8.14 20.39
N ALA A 267 4.63 7.75 19.56
CA ALA A 267 5.15 6.39 19.50
C ALA A 267 5.78 5.98 20.84
N PRO A 268 5.65 4.71 21.24
CA PRO A 268 6.35 4.17 22.41
C PRO A 268 7.85 4.08 22.14
N ARG A 269 8.64 3.85 23.18
CA ARG A 269 10.09 3.60 23.04
C ARG A 269 10.33 2.32 22.23
N PRO A 270 11.47 2.20 21.50
CA PRO A 270 11.76 1.02 20.68
C PRO A 270 11.75 -0.32 21.44
N ASN A 271 12.02 -0.29 22.75
CA ASN A 271 12.04 -1.46 23.62
C ASN A 271 10.96 -1.38 24.72
N ALA A 272 9.81 -0.78 24.38
CA ALA A 272 8.71 -0.69 25.31
C ALA A 272 8.24 -2.08 25.74
N ASN A 273 7.96 -2.25 27.04
CA ASN A 273 7.37 -3.47 27.54
C ASN A 273 5.86 -3.52 27.25
N GLN A 274 5.22 -4.62 27.58
CA GLN A 274 3.80 -4.83 27.32
C GLN A 274 2.92 -3.76 27.97
N GLU A 275 3.18 -3.39 29.23
CA GLU A 275 2.43 -2.38 29.95
C GLU A 275 2.53 -1.00 29.27
N GLU A 276 3.73 -0.61 28.83
CA GLU A 276 3.96 0.64 28.09
C GLU A 276 3.25 0.65 26.72
N LEU A 277 3.18 -0.50 26.05
CA LEU A 277 2.44 -0.66 24.79
C LEU A 277 0.93 -0.53 25.01
N GLU A 278 0.40 -1.19 26.03
CA GLU A 278 -1.02 -1.12 26.41
C GLU A 278 -1.42 0.31 26.81
N GLU A 279 -0.61 1.00 27.61
CA GLU A 279 -0.84 2.41 27.93
C GLU A 279 -0.80 3.32 26.69
N CYS A 280 0.10 3.03 25.75
CA CYS A 280 0.19 3.78 24.49
C CYS A 280 -1.10 3.62 23.67
N VAL A 281 -1.57 2.40 23.52
CA VAL A 281 -2.81 2.08 22.79
C VAL A 281 -4.02 2.70 23.49
N ASP A 282 -4.15 2.56 24.80
CA ASP A 282 -5.25 3.13 25.58
C ASP A 282 -5.31 4.66 25.45
N ARG A 283 -4.17 5.31 25.53
CA ARG A 283 -4.08 6.76 25.36
C ARG A 283 -4.47 7.17 23.94
N ARG A 284 -3.99 6.43 22.92
CA ARG A 284 -4.33 6.71 21.54
C ARG A 284 -5.82 6.48 21.26
N THR A 285 -6.38 5.40 21.73
CA THR A 285 -7.81 5.09 21.56
C THR A 285 -8.68 6.21 22.15
N ARG A 286 -8.39 6.67 23.37
CA ARG A 286 -9.12 7.80 23.97
C ARG A 286 -8.99 9.08 23.16
N GLN A 287 -7.79 9.40 22.66
CA GLN A 287 -7.58 10.57 21.82
C GLN A 287 -8.44 10.50 20.54
N LEU A 288 -8.47 9.35 19.86
CA LEU A 288 -9.26 9.17 18.64
C LEU A 288 -10.77 9.20 18.93
N GLU A 289 -11.22 8.60 20.03
CA GLU A 289 -12.62 8.66 20.47
C GLU A 289 -13.07 10.09 20.81
N ASP A 290 -12.23 10.87 21.49
CA ASP A 290 -12.51 12.28 21.78
C ASP A 290 -12.60 13.12 20.50
N LEU A 291 -11.71 12.88 19.53
CA LEU A 291 -11.73 13.59 18.25
C LEU A 291 -12.96 13.20 17.42
N GLU A 292 -13.31 11.91 17.36
CA GLU A 292 -14.52 11.43 16.69
C GLU A 292 -15.77 12.09 17.29
N ALA A 293 -15.89 12.09 18.62
CA ALA A 293 -17.00 12.72 19.32
C ALA A 293 -17.05 14.22 19.07
N ALA A 294 -15.90 14.90 19.07
CA ALA A 294 -15.83 16.34 18.82
C ALA A 294 -16.33 16.70 17.42
N PHE A 295 -15.88 15.98 16.39
CA PHE A 295 -16.32 16.24 15.02
C PHE A 295 -17.77 15.81 14.76
N ALA A 296 -18.27 14.79 15.45
CA ALA A 296 -19.68 14.43 15.43
C ALA A 296 -20.55 15.55 16.03
N ASP A 297 -20.17 16.12 17.17
CA ASP A 297 -20.87 17.27 17.78
C ASP A 297 -20.83 18.50 16.87
N LEU A 298 -19.67 18.78 16.24
CA LEU A 298 -19.52 19.92 15.32
C LEU A 298 -20.36 19.75 14.05
N LEU A 299 -20.63 18.53 13.62
CA LEU A 299 -21.53 18.27 12.50
C LEU A 299 -22.97 18.69 12.80
N GLU A 300 -23.39 18.53 14.09
CA GLU A 300 -24.71 18.93 14.55
C GLU A 300 -24.78 20.42 14.91
N ASP A 301 -23.77 20.93 15.62
CA ASP A 301 -23.67 22.32 16.07
C ASP A 301 -22.20 22.77 16.14
N ASP A 302 -21.81 23.63 15.22
CA ASP A 302 -20.47 24.25 15.15
C ASP A 302 -20.42 25.66 15.75
N GLY A 303 -21.33 25.97 16.68
CA GLY A 303 -21.36 27.23 17.39
C GLY A 303 -20.20 27.40 18.37
N GLU A 304 -19.94 28.64 18.79
CA GLU A 304 -18.80 28.98 19.65
C GLU A 304 -18.80 28.23 20.99
N GLU A 305 -19.96 27.93 21.56
CA GLU A 305 -20.07 27.17 22.80
C GLU A 305 -19.58 25.74 22.66
N THR A 306 -20.01 25.05 21.61
CA THR A 306 -19.57 23.67 21.28
C THR A 306 -18.08 23.60 20.99
N VAL A 307 -17.57 24.51 20.17
CA VAL A 307 -16.14 24.60 19.85
C VAL A 307 -15.32 24.88 21.12
N THR A 308 -15.72 25.80 21.97
CA THR A 308 -15.01 26.14 23.19
C THR A 308 -14.98 24.95 24.16
N ARG A 309 -16.09 24.23 24.30
CA ARG A 309 -16.18 23.03 25.13
C ARG A 309 -15.16 21.99 24.75
N TRP A 310 -15.07 21.65 23.46
CA TRP A 310 -14.11 20.65 22.95
C TRP A 310 -12.67 21.17 22.94
N ALA A 311 -12.45 22.43 22.60
CA ALA A 311 -11.11 23.04 22.62
C ALA A 311 -10.51 23.14 24.03
N SER A 312 -11.32 23.03 25.09
CA SER A 312 -10.85 22.98 26.48
C SER A 312 -10.24 21.63 26.86
N ASN A 313 -10.45 20.58 26.08
CA ASN A 313 -9.81 19.28 26.28
C ASN A 313 -8.29 19.37 26.03
N PRO A 314 -7.48 18.63 26.81
CA PRO A 314 -6.05 18.61 26.62
C PRO A 314 -5.68 18.20 25.17
N GLY A 315 -4.80 18.99 24.54
CA GLY A 315 -4.34 18.73 23.15
C GLY A 315 -5.30 19.20 22.05
N MET A 316 -6.45 19.80 22.39
CA MET A 316 -7.46 20.21 21.41
C MET A 316 -7.63 21.73 21.28
N SER A 317 -6.74 22.52 21.85
CA SER A 317 -6.87 24.00 21.86
C SER A 317 -6.85 24.63 20.44
N SER A 318 -6.21 23.98 19.49
CA SER A 318 -6.14 24.44 18.09
C SER A 318 -7.45 24.26 17.31
N LEU A 319 -8.43 23.53 17.87
CA LEU A 319 -9.73 23.30 17.24
C LEU A 319 -10.46 24.61 16.90
N HIS A 320 -10.34 25.66 17.74
CA HIS A 320 -10.89 26.99 17.46
C HIS A 320 -10.41 27.55 16.12
N ARG A 321 -9.09 27.51 15.88
CA ARG A 321 -8.51 28.03 14.65
C ARG A 321 -8.95 27.21 13.45
N LEU A 322 -9.01 25.89 13.59
CA LEU A 322 -9.46 25.00 12.53
C LEU A 322 -10.90 25.32 12.10
N VAL A 323 -11.83 25.33 13.07
CA VAL A 323 -13.25 25.62 12.77
C VAL A 323 -13.42 27.02 12.18
N SER A 324 -12.73 28.03 12.72
CA SER A 324 -12.79 29.38 12.18
C SER A 324 -12.32 29.48 10.73
N SER A 325 -11.22 28.79 10.39
CA SER A 325 -10.67 28.75 9.03
C SER A 325 -11.61 28.01 8.08
N LEU A 326 -12.14 26.87 8.47
CA LEU A 326 -13.07 26.09 7.66
C LEU A 326 -14.35 26.88 7.37
N LYS A 327 -14.95 27.51 8.39
CA LYS A 327 -16.17 28.31 8.25
C LYS A 327 -15.96 29.57 7.41
N ALA A 328 -14.76 30.14 7.39
CA ALA A 328 -14.43 31.28 6.54
C ALA A 328 -14.46 30.92 5.05
N ARG A 329 -14.17 29.68 4.71
CA ARG A 329 -14.20 29.18 3.32
C ARG A 329 -15.53 28.55 2.93
N ASN A 330 -16.17 27.87 3.85
CA ASN A 330 -17.46 27.21 3.65
C ASN A 330 -18.35 27.37 4.89
N PRO A 331 -19.52 28.00 4.76
CA PRO A 331 -20.43 28.19 5.90
C PRO A 331 -20.90 26.88 6.55
N SER A 332 -20.85 25.77 5.81
CA SER A 332 -21.20 24.43 6.32
C SER A 332 -20.06 23.46 5.97
N PRO A 333 -18.99 23.42 6.80
CA PRO A 333 -17.89 22.50 6.59
C PRO A 333 -18.34 21.05 6.71
N ASP A 334 -17.70 20.17 5.94
CA ASP A 334 -17.86 18.72 6.05
C ASP A 334 -16.94 18.21 7.18
N TYR A 335 -17.44 18.20 8.41
CA TYR A 335 -16.67 17.77 9.57
C TYR A 335 -16.40 16.27 9.61
N GLU A 336 -17.19 15.45 8.93
CA GLU A 336 -16.90 14.03 8.75
C GLU A 336 -15.65 13.84 7.88
N MET A 337 -15.57 14.56 6.77
CA MET A 337 -14.38 14.55 5.91
C MET A 337 -13.16 15.13 6.62
N VAL A 338 -13.32 16.15 7.46
CA VAL A 338 -12.22 16.71 8.28
C VAL A 338 -11.68 15.65 9.23
N HIS A 339 -12.56 14.89 9.89
CA HIS A 339 -12.16 13.78 10.75
C HIS A 339 -11.42 12.69 9.97
N GLN A 340 -11.92 12.31 8.81
CA GLN A 340 -11.25 11.35 7.91
C GLN A 340 -9.83 11.81 7.56
N ALA A 341 -9.68 13.08 7.19
CA ALA A 341 -8.36 13.67 6.91
C ALA A 341 -7.45 13.60 8.14
N GLY A 342 -7.97 13.92 9.31
CA GLY A 342 -7.24 13.86 10.58
C GLY A 342 -6.71 12.47 10.90
N LEU A 343 -7.50 11.43 10.69
CA LEU A 343 -7.10 10.03 10.92
C LEU A 343 -5.87 9.63 10.09
N THR A 344 -5.59 10.32 8.98
CA THR A 344 -4.40 10.10 8.16
C THR A 344 -3.18 10.90 8.60
N CYS A 345 -3.33 11.78 9.59
CA CYS A 345 -2.29 12.69 10.10
C CYS A 345 -1.65 12.17 11.40
N ASP A 346 -1.17 10.94 11.38
CA ASP A 346 -0.49 10.32 12.51
C ASP A 346 1.04 10.56 12.49
N LEU A 347 1.84 9.50 12.57
CA LEU A 347 3.30 9.60 12.59
C LEU A 347 3.91 9.74 11.20
N VAL A 348 3.32 9.11 10.19
CA VAL A 348 3.79 9.09 8.80
C VAL A 348 2.69 9.60 7.88
N GLU A 349 2.96 10.69 7.19
CA GLU A 349 2.00 11.22 6.22
C GLU A 349 1.68 10.19 5.13
N LEU A 350 0.45 10.25 4.62
CA LEU A 350 0.10 9.52 3.42
C LEU A 350 1.03 9.90 2.25
N PRO A 351 1.36 8.94 1.39
CA PRO A 351 2.19 9.19 0.22
C PRO A 351 1.62 10.31 -0.67
N HIS A 352 2.50 11.15 -1.18
CA HIS A 352 2.15 12.15 -2.19
C HIS A 352 3.31 12.31 -3.15
N HIS A 353 3.20 11.72 -4.33
CA HIS A 353 4.19 11.79 -5.39
C HIS A 353 3.55 11.67 -6.76
N ILE A 354 3.42 12.77 -7.45
CA ILE A 354 2.93 12.77 -8.83
C ILE A 354 4.09 12.42 -9.74
N SER A 355 4.05 11.23 -10.30
CA SER A 355 5.14 10.70 -11.13
C SER A 355 5.19 11.37 -12.50
N THR A 356 6.42 11.52 -13.01
CA THR A 356 6.63 11.84 -14.42
C THR A 356 6.34 10.64 -15.30
N GLU A 357 6.17 10.84 -16.60
CA GLU A 357 6.00 9.74 -17.56
C GLU A 357 7.20 8.79 -17.56
N GLU A 358 8.39 9.30 -17.37
CA GLU A 358 9.62 8.49 -17.29
C GLU A 358 9.63 7.61 -16.02
N GLU A 359 9.15 8.12 -14.90
CA GLU A 359 9.03 7.33 -13.67
C GLU A 359 7.97 6.24 -13.80
N ILE A 360 6.83 6.57 -14.42
CA ILE A 360 5.76 5.59 -14.70
C ILE A 360 6.30 4.49 -15.61
N ASP A 361 6.98 4.82 -16.70
CA ASP A 361 7.59 3.85 -17.60
C ASP A 361 8.64 2.99 -16.88
N GLY A 362 9.45 3.60 -16.02
CA GLY A 362 10.43 2.89 -15.21
C GLY A 362 9.78 1.90 -14.24
N LEU A 363 8.67 2.27 -13.59
CA LEU A 363 7.91 1.39 -12.69
C LEU A 363 7.20 0.26 -13.47
N LEU A 364 6.62 0.56 -14.64
CA LEU A 364 6.03 -0.46 -15.52
C LEU A 364 7.08 -1.48 -15.94
N THR A 365 8.28 -1.04 -16.27
CA THR A 365 9.41 -1.92 -16.60
C THR A 365 9.80 -2.78 -15.42
N ALA A 366 9.89 -2.20 -14.22
CA ALA A 366 10.17 -2.93 -12.98
C ALA A 366 9.13 -4.02 -12.72
N VAL A 367 7.85 -3.68 -12.83
CA VAL A 367 6.73 -4.63 -12.66
C VAL A 367 6.78 -5.73 -13.71
N GLN A 368 7.03 -5.41 -14.97
CA GLN A 368 7.17 -6.40 -16.04
C GLN A 368 8.30 -7.39 -15.77
N LEU A 369 9.47 -6.91 -15.39
CA LEU A 369 10.63 -7.75 -15.07
C LEU A 369 10.36 -8.64 -13.85
N LEU A 370 9.72 -8.09 -12.81
CA LEU A 370 9.32 -8.83 -11.63
C LEU A 370 8.35 -9.96 -11.99
N LEU A 371 7.26 -9.64 -12.66
CA LEU A 371 6.22 -10.61 -12.99
C LEU A 371 6.74 -11.70 -13.94
N LYS A 372 7.69 -11.37 -14.82
CA LYS A 372 8.36 -12.36 -15.66
C LYS A 372 9.19 -13.37 -14.87
N ALA A 373 9.72 -12.97 -13.72
CA ALA A 373 10.52 -13.81 -12.84
C ALA A 373 9.68 -14.62 -11.83
N LEU A 374 8.40 -14.30 -11.66
CA LEU A 374 7.48 -14.98 -10.75
C LEU A 374 6.57 -15.96 -11.50
N PRO A 375 6.00 -16.96 -10.80
CA PRO A 375 4.93 -17.78 -11.36
C PRO A 375 3.74 -16.91 -11.81
N ALA A 376 2.95 -17.39 -12.78
CA ALA A 376 1.75 -16.70 -13.19
C ALA A 376 0.71 -16.63 -12.04
N PRO A 377 0.07 -15.47 -11.82
CA PRO A 377 -0.99 -15.36 -10.81
C PRO A 377 -2.23 -16.15 -11.21
N THR A 378 -3.05 -16.51 -10.25
CA THR A 378 -4.34 -17.15 -10.48
C THR A 378 -5.44 -16.15 -10.81
N LEU A 379 -5.38 -14.98 -10.17
CA LEU A 379 -6.36 -13.91 -10.27
C LEU A 379 -5.59 -12.59 -10.21
N VAL A 380 -6.00 -11.63 -11.03
CA VAL A 380 -5.55 -10.23 -10.93
C VAL A 380 -6.74 -9.38 -10.49
N THR A 381 -6.52 -8.61 -9.45
CA THR A 381 -7.41 -7.52 -9.02
C THR A 381 -6.71 -6.19 -9.25
N MET A 382 -7.45 -5.17 -9.65
CA MET A 382 -6.90 -3.86 -9.95
C MET A 382 -7.83 -2.77 -9.48
N SER A 383 -7.34 -1.80 -8.71
CA SER A 383 -8.06 -0.60 -8.32
C SER A 383 -7.60 0.60 -9.12
N ARG A 384 -8.54 1.40 -9.60
CA ARG A 384 -8.27 2.69 -10.23
C ARG A 384 -7.94 3.77 -9.22
N SER A 385 -8.63 3.76 -8.07
CA SER A 385 -8.46 4.74 -6.98
C SER A 385 -8.43 6.19 -7.48
N SER A 386 -9.30 6.52 -8.45
CA SER A 386 -9.31 7.80 -9.15
C SER A 386 -10.42 8.74 -8.69
N LEU A 387 -11.58 8.21 -8.27
CA LEU A 387 -12.70 9.03 -7.76
C LEU A 387 -12.41 9.58 -6.37
N ASP A 388 -11.65 8.84 -5.56
CA ASP A 388 -11.13 9.29 -4.27
C ASP A 388 -9.81 10.09 -4.39
N GLU A 389 -9.35 10.30 -5.63
CA GLU A 389 -8.19 11.12 -5.99
C GLU A 389 -6.83 10.61 -5.49
N TYR A 390 -6.70 9.35 -5.09
CA TYR A 390 -5.38 8.77 -4.74
C TYR A 390 -4.52 8.51 -5.99
N CYS A 391 -5.09 7.97 -7.06
CA CYS A 391 -4.44 7.98 -8.36
C CYS A 391 -4.87 9.24 -9.14
N PRO A 392 -3.94 10.06 -9.66
CA PRO A 392 -4.32 11.26 -10.42
C PRO A 392 -5.23 10.93 -11.59
N VAL A 393 -6.38 11.61 -11.65
CA VAL A 393 -7.42 11.36 -12.66
C VAL A 393 -6.93 11.57 -14.09
N GLU A 394 -5.96 12.46 -14.28
CA GLU A 394 -5.34 12.74 -15.58
C GLU A 394 -4.43 11.61 -16.07
N GLN A 395 -3.95 10.76 -15.16
CA GLN A 395 -2.98 9.68 -15.45
C GLN A 395 -3.62 8.29 -15.43
N VAL A 396 -4.71 8.09 -14.72
CA VAL A 396 -5.28 6.77 -14.41
C VAL A 396 -5.58 5.94 -15.66
N ASP A 397 -6.19 6.52 -16.70
CA ASP A 397 -6.56 5.77 -17.91
C ASP A 397 -5.33 5.31 -18.70
N SER A 398 -4.32 6.17 -18.79
CA SER A 398 -3.04 5.84 -19.43
C SER A 398 -2.29 4.76 -18.67
N VAL A 399 -2.20 4.88 -17.35
CA VAL A 399 -1.54 3.89 -16.49
C VAL A 399 -2.25 2.55 -16.58
N GLN A 400 -3.58 2.53 -16.45
CA GLN A 400 -4.38 1.31 -16.58
C GLN A 400 -4.12 0.59 -17.92
N SER A 401 -4.17 1.31 -19.02
CA SER A 401 -3.96 0.75 -20.36
C SER A 401 -2.57 0.12 -20.49
N ARG A 402 -1.55 0.78 -19.95
CA ARG A 402 -0.17 0.30 -20.00
C ARG A 402 0.06 -0.91 -19.08
N VAL A 403 -0.55 -0.94 -17.89
CA VAL A 403 -0.51 -2.11 -16.99
C VAL A 403 -1.19 -3.32 -17.65
N LEU A 404 -2.38 -3.12 -18.23
CA LEU A 404 -3.08 -4.20 -18.95
C LEU A 404 -2.26 -4.72 -20.13
N ALA A 405 -1.58 -3.85 -20.86
CA ALA A 405 -0.67 -4.26 -21.96
C ALA A 405 0.51 -5.10 -21.45
N VAL A 406 1.08 -4.77 -20.30
CA VAL A 406 2.12 -5.59 -19.65
C VAL A 406 1.58 -6.97 -19.30
N LEU A 407 0.41 -7.05 -18.67
CA LEU A 407 -0.21 -8.34 -18.30
C LEU A 407 -0.54 -9.19 -19.52
N GLU A 408 -1.11 -8.59 -20.57
CA GLU A 408 -1.41 -9.29 -21.82
C GLU A 408 -0.15 -9.80 -22.51
N GLY A 409 0.92 -8.99 -22.53
CA GLY A 409 2.22 -9.39 -23.07
C GLY A 409 2.87 -10.56 -22.33
N LEU A 410 2.65 -10.67 -21.01
CA LEU A 410 3.22 -11.75 -20.20
C LEU A 410 2.37 -13.03 -20.19
N TYR A 411 1.04 -12.90 -20.16
CA TYR A 411 0.14 -14.02 -19.88
C TYR A 411 -0.80 -14.37 -21.05
N GLY A 412 -0.74 -13.62 -22.15
CA GLY A 412 -1.64 -13.81 -23.29
C GLY A 412 -3.00 -13.15 -23.09
N ALA A 413 -4.02 -13.67 -23.77
CA ALA A 413 -5.37 -13.12 -23.68
C ALA A 413 -5.88 -13.09 -22.24
N LEU A 414 -6.47 -11.95 -21.84
CA LEU A 414 -7.00 -11.71 -20.52
C LEU A 414 -8.54 -11.82 -20.52
N ASP A 415 -9.10 -12.43 -19.50
CA ASP A 415 -10.54 -12.34 -19.20
C ASP A 415 -10.77 -11.06 -18.39
N LEU A 416 -10.91 -9.93 -19.11
CA LEU A 416 -10.96 -8.59 -18.53
C LEU A 416 -12.37 -8.17 -18.16
N HIS A 417 -12.57 -7.79 -16.91
CA HIS A 417 -13.81 -7.28 -16.34
C HIS A 417 -13.61 -5.88 -15.76
N LYS A 418 -14.30 -4.89 -16.31
CA LYS A 418 -14.28 -3.50 -15.85
C LYS A 418 -15.56 -3.21 -15.05
N ASP A 419 -15.51 -3.46 -13.75
CA ASP A 419 -16.68 -3.37 -12.87
C ASP A 419 -17.08 -1.92 -12.54
N TYR A 420 -16.24 -0.94 -12.84
CA TYR A 420 -16.53 0.49 -12.65
C TYR A 420 -17.36 1.11 -13.77
N GLU A 421 -17.45 0.48 -14.95
CA GLU A 421 -18.22 0.99 -16.10
C GLU A 421 -19.72 0.75 -15.95
N SER A 422 -20.13 -0.19 -15.09
CA SER A 422 -21.55 -0.60 -14.92
C SER A 422 -22.42 0.42 -14.19
N ASN A 423 -21.83 1.43 -13.55
CA ASN A 423 -22.56 2.44 -12.77
C ASN A 423 -22.97 3.68 -13.57
N SER A 424 -22.57 3.81 -14.84
CA SER A 424 -22.92 4.97 -15.67
C SER A 424 -24.27 4.88 -16.40
N ASP A 425 -24.90 3.70 -16.44
CA ASP A 425 -26.14 3.48 -17.22
C ASP A 425 -27.44 3.52 -16.42
N PHE A 426 -27.41 3.84 -15.12
CA PHE A 426 -28.62 3.94 -14.28
C PHE A 426 -28.90 5.36 -13.75
N ILE A 427 -28.63 6.38 -14.54
CA ILE A 427 -29.19 7.71 -14.31
C ILE A 427 -30.25 7.99 -15.41
N TYR A 428 -31.46 7.50 -15.18
CA TYR A 428 -32.67 7.99 -15.76
C TYR A 428 -33.75 8.14 -14.69
#